data_c83dc2e376bd0777f0c05a3059b05bb9
#
_entry.id   c83dc2e376bd0777f0c05a3059b05bb9
#
_cell.length_a   1.000
_cell.length_b   1.000
_cell.length_c   1.000
_cell.angle_alpha   90.00
_cell.angle_beta   90.00
_cell.angle_gamma   90.00
#
_symmetry.space_group_name_H-M   'P 1'
#
loop_
_entity.id
_entity.type
_entity.pdbx_description
1 polymer ?
#
loop_
_entity_poly.entity_id
_entity_poly.type
_entity_poly.pdbx_seq_one_letter_code
_entity_poly.pdbx_strand_id
1 'polypeptide(L)'
;MERLRFATVGSVDDGKSTLIGRLLYDSKSIFEDQLEHIEAVSKRRGDDYVDLSLLTDGLREEREQGITIDVAYRYFATPKRSFIIADCPGHIQYTRNMITGASNVDLAIVLIDARTGVIEQTRRHSLLVSLLGVPHLVICVNKMDLVGYDQAVFDRIRQEFEEFASRLDLQDAMRTLQTLGECDQTLLGHRQRGPSC
;
A
#
# COMPACT_ATOMS: atom_id res chain seq x y z
N MET A 1 -22.88 9.66 4.39
CA MET A 1 -21.97 8.53 4.32
C MET A 1 -20.65 8.96 4.95
N GLU A 2 -20.14 8.22 5.92
CA GLU A 2 -18.89 8.57 6.61
C GLU A 2 -17.71 8.38 5.64
N ARG A 3 -16.75 9.33 5.66
CA ARG A 3 -15.58 9.34 4.77
C ARG A 3 -14.34 9.00 5.57
N LEU A 4 -13.52 8.09 5.05
CA LEU A 4 -12.21 7.76 5.63
C LEU A 4 -11.11 8.26 4.69
N ARG A 5 -10.17 9.02 5.24
CA ARG A 5 -8.95 9.43 4.54
C ARG A 5 -7.80 8.56 5.01
N PHE A 6 -7.04 8.02 4.09
CA PHE A 6 -5.84 7.28 4.46
C PHE A 6 -4.68 7.55 3.50
N ALA A 7 -3.47 7.47 4.02
CA ALA A 7 -2.24 7.57 3.26
C ALA A 7 -1.61 6.19 3.06
N THR A 8 -1.03 5.96 1.90
CA THR A 8 -0.13 4.83 1.67
C THR A 8 1.31 5.32 1.80
N VAL A 9 2.07 4.70 2.69
CA VAL A 9 3.47 5.02 2.97
C VAL A 9 4.31 3.75 2.90
N GLY A 10 5.58 3.89 2.59
CA GLY A 10 6.51 2.77 2.43
C GLY A 10 7.66 3.17 1.51
N SER A 11 8.66 2.33 1.37
CA SER A 11 9.80 2.57 0.49
C SER A 11 9.42 2.46 -0.99
N VAL A 12 10.34 2.83 -1.85
CA VAL A 12 10.21 2.55 -3.29
C VAL A 12 10.09 1.04 -3.47
N ASP A 13 9.26 0.61 -4.40
CA ASP A 13 8.98 -0.80 -4.74
C ASP A 13 8.31 -1.64 -3.65
N ASP A 14 7.87 -1.08 -2.52
CA ASP A 14 7.08 -1.83 -1.53
C ASP A 14 5.66 -2.19 -2.03
N GLY A 15 5.25 -1.65 -3.20
CA GLY A 15 3.97 -1.98 -3.86
C GLY A 15 2.82 -1.05 -3.52
N LYS A 16 3.10 0.20 -3.11
CA LYS A 16 2.06 1.21 -2.83
C LYS A 16 1.12 1.43 -4.01
N SER A 17 1.66 1.70 -5.18
CA SER A 17 0.90 1.94 -6.42
C SER A 17 0.07 0.71 -6.80
N THR A 18 0.62 -0.49 -6.64
CA THR A 18 -0.10 -1.75 -6.90
C THR A 18 -1.28 -1.94 -5.94
N LEU A 19 -1.09 -1.65 -4.63
CA LEU A 19 -2.17 -1.70 -3.65
C LEU A 19 -3.30 -0.73 -4.00
N ILE A 20 -2.96 0.51 -4.33
CA ILE A 20 -3.93 1.54 -4.71
C ILE A 20 -4.69 1.12 -5.98
N GLY A 21 -3.95 0.69 -7.01
CA GLY A 21 -4.54 0.20 -8.24
C GLY A 21 -5.50 -0.96 -7.99
N ARG A 22 -5.13 -1.88 -7.11
CA ARG A 22 -5.99 -3.01 -6.72
C ARG A 22 -7.27 -2.58 -5.99
N LEU A 23 -7.15 -1.64 -5.05
CA LEU A 23 -8.31 -1.09 -4.34
C LEU A 23 -9.29 -0.39 -5.29
N LEU A 24 -8.77 0.40 -6.24
CA LEU A 24 -9.58 1.05 -7.27
C LEU A 24 -10.25 0.05 -8.20
N TYR A 25 -9.54 -1.00 -8.60
CA TYR A 25 -10.07 -2.07 -9.45
C TYR A 25 -11.19 -2.84 -8.75
N ASP A 26 -10.96 -3.34 -7.54
CA ASP A 26 -11.93 -4.14 -6.79
C ASP A 26 -13.18 -3.34 -6.37
N SER A 27 -13.02 -2.03 -6.14
CA SER A 27 -14.13 -1.12 -5.86
C SER A 27 -14.91 -0.69 -7.11
N LYS A 28 -14.51 -1.14 -8.31
CA LYS A 28 -15.07 -0.74 -9.61
C LYS A 28 -15.07 0.78 -9.80
N SER A 29 -14.05 1.44 -9.29
CA SER A 29 -13.88 2.90 -9.36
C SER A 29 -12.99 3.36 -10.51
N ILE A 30 -12.67 2.45 -11.43
CA ILE A 30 -11.91 2.70 -12.65
C ILE A 30 -12.87 2.78 -13.82
N PHE A 31 -12.68 3.77 -14.71
CA PHE A 31 -13.41 3.85 -15.95
C PHE A 31 -12.95 2.77 -16.94
N GLU A 32 -13.88 2.26 -17.74
CA GLU A 32 -13.64 1.16 -18.68
C GLU A 32 -12.53 1.49 -19.69
N ASP A 33 -12.51 2.72 -20.21
CA ASP A 33 -11.48 3.23 -21.13
C ASP A 33 -10.07 3.25 -20.50
N GLN A 34 -9.98 3.58 -19.20
CA GLN A 34 -8.71 3.53 -18.47
C GLN A 34 -8.22 2.09 -18.32
N LEU A 35 -9.12 1.17 -18.01
CA LEU A 35 -8.77 -0.25 -17.86
C LEU A 35 -8.29 -0.84 -19.18
N GLU A 36 -9.00 -0.59 -20.28
CA GLU A 36 -8.59 -1.01 -21.63
C GLU A 36 -7.21 -0.47 -22.02
N HIS A 37 -6.94 0.82 -21.67
CA HIS A 37 -5.64 1.42 -21.93
C HIS A 37 -4.52 0.70 -21.18
N ILE A 38 -4.72 0.41 -19.90
CA ILE A 38 -3.72 -0.27 -19.05
C ILE A 38 -3.47 -1.69 -19.52
N GLU A 39 -4.54 -2.43 -19.89
CA GLU A 39 -4.42 -3.75 -20.46
C GLU A 39 -3.60 -3.75 -21.76
N ALA A 40 -3.84 -2.77 -22.63
CA ALA A 40 -3.07 -2.61 -23.87
C ALA A 40 -1.60 -2.29 -23.62
N VAL A 41 -1.30 -1.46 -22.59
CA VAL A 41 0.08 -1.11 -22.22
C VAL A 41 0.79 -2.31 -21.60
N SER A 42 0.17 -3.04 -20.66
CA SER A 42 0.73 -4.24 -20.03
C SER A 42 1.07 -5.30 -21.09
N LYS A 43 0.15 -5.56 -22.02
CA LYS A 43 0.40 -6.48 -23.15
C LYS A 43 1.58 -6.05 -24.03
N ARG A 44 1.74 -4.73 -24.28
CA ARG A 44 2.88 -4.22 -25.09
C ARG A 44 4.21 -4.37 -24.37
N ARG A 45 4.21 -4.33 -23.03
CA ARG A 45 5.40 -4.59 -22.20
C ARG A 45 5.74 -6.06 -22.10
N GLY A 46 4.84 -6.95 -22.50
CA GLY A 46 5.01 -8.39 -22.40
C GLY A 46 4.67 -8.97 -21.04
N ASP A 47 3.90 -8.22 -20.24
CA ASP A 47 3.46 -8.67 -18.94
C ASP A 47 2.32 -9.71 -19.11
N ASP A 48 2.39 -10.81 -18.37
CA ASP A 48 1.35 -11.86 -18.34
C ASP A 48 0.11 -11.44 -17.51
N TYR A 49 0.15 -10.24 -16.88
CA TYR A 49 -0.89 -9.69 -16.02
C TYR A 49 -1.10 -8.20 -16.30
N VAL A 50 -2.24 -7.67 -15.86
CA VAL A 50 -2.55 -6.23 -15.96
C VAL A 50 -1.81 -5.48 -14.85
N ASP A 51 -0.87 -4.63 -15.21
CA ASP A 51 -0.13 -3.82 -14.25
C ASP A 51 -0.97 -2.64 -13.74
N LEU A 52 -1.66 -2.87 -12.63
CA LEU A 52 -2.54 -1.87 -12.00
C LEU A 52 -1.79 -0.68 -11.40
N SER A 53 -0.46 -0.74 -11.26
CA SER A 53 0.34 0.39 -10.80
C SER A 53 0.28 1.58 -11.79
N LEU A 54 0.06 1.28 -13.07
CA LEU A 54 -0.10 2.29 -14.13
C LEU A 54 -1.31 3.22 -13.92
N LEU A 55 -2.26 2.82 -13.06
CA LEU A 55 -3.40 3.68 -12.67
C LEU A 55 -2.97 4.89 -11.83
N THR A 56 -1.87 4.76 -11.11
CA THR A 56 -1.44 5.75 -10.14
C THR A 56 -0.45 6.77 -10.71
N ASP A 57 0.26 6.42 -11.77
CA ASP A 57 1.27 7.28 -12.38
C ASP A 57 0.61 8.47 -13.11
N GLY A 58 0.55 9.60 -12.42
CA GLY A 58 -0.12 10.81 -12.89
C GLY A 58 0.75 11.72 -13.75
N LEU A 59 1.98 12.01 -13.30
CA LEU A 59 2.91 12.90 -13.96
C LEU A 59 3.74 12.16 -15.02
N ARG A 60 4.19 12.90 -16.05
CA ARG A 60 5.05 12.35 -17.09
C ARG A 60 6.38 11.89 -16.50
N GLU A 61 6.95 12.68 -15.59
CA GLU A 61 8.19 12.39 -14.87
C GLU A 61 8.06 11.15 -13.98
N GLU A 62 6.92 10.94 -13.35
CA GLU A 62 6.63 9.75 -12.57
C GLU A 62 6.63 8.49 -13.44
N ARG A 63 6.00 8.59 -14.63
CA ARG A 63 5.97 7.47 -15.60
C ARG A 63 7.34 7.15 -16.19
N GLU A 64 8.17 8.17 -16.43
CA GLU A 64 9.52 8.00 -16.97
C GLU A 64 10.49 7.40 -15.93
N GLN A 65 10.30 7.74 -14.66
CA GLN A 65 11.17 7.29 -13.56
C GLN A 65 10.60 6.08 -12.79
N GLY A 66 9.31 5.75 -12.96
CA GLY A 66 8.64 4.68 -12.23
C GLY A 66 8.51 4.94 -10.73
N ILE A 67 8.46 6.22 -10.31
CA ILE A 67 8.37 6.62 -8.91
C ILE A 67 7.32 7.72 -8.72
N THR A 68 6.63 7.71 -7.58
CA THR A 68 5.74 8.81 -7.17
C THR A 68 6.58 9.99 -6.67
N ILE A 69 6.36 11.16 -7.22
CA ILE A 69 7.08 12.40 -6.89
C ILE A 69 6.25 13.29 -5.97
N ASP A 70 4.99 13.52 -6.33
CA ASP A 70 4.07 14.38 -5.60
C ASP A 70 2.89 13.57 -5.03
N VAL A 71 2.15 14.17 -4.10
CA VAL A 71 0.98 13.51 -3.51
C VAL A 71 -0.17 13.51 -4.49
N ALA A 72 -0.69 12.33 -4.81
CA ALA A 72 -1.89 12.17 -5.60
C ALA A 72 -3.06 11.72 -4.71
N TYR A 73 -4.22 12.37 -4.88
CA TYR A 73 -5.43 11.97 -4.19
C TYR A 73 -6.32 11.14 -5.10
N ARG A 74 -6.73 9.97 -4.61
CA ARG A 74 -7.64 9.04 -5.29
C ARG A 74 -8.90 8.83 -4.48
N TYR A 75 -9.99 8.59 -5.17
CA TYR A 75 -11.32 8.48 -4.55
C TYR A 75 -11.95 7.17 -4.96
N PHE A 76 -12.49 6.45 -3.99
CA PHE A 76 -13.33 5.30 -4.27
C PHE A 76 -14.42 5.15 -3.21
N ALA A 77 -15.41 4.33 -3.48
CA ALA A 77 -16.49 4.06 -2.57
C ALA A 77 -16.86 2.58 -2.56
N THR A 78 -17.25 2.12 -1.40
CA THR A 78 -17.94 0.84 -1.22
C THR A 78 -19.38 1.13 -0.82
N PRO A 79 -20.29 0.15 -0.83
CA PRO A 79 -21.66 0.36 -0.35
C PRO A 79 -21.73 0.87 1.10
N LYS A 80 -20.69 0.66 1.89
CA LYS A 80 -20.66 1.04 3.31
C LYS A 80 -20.01 2.39 3.58
N ARG A 81 -18.99 2.79 2.80
CA ARG A 81 -18.16 3.96 3.11
C ARG A 81 -17.50 4.54 1.85
N SER A 82 -17.24 5.85 1.84
CA SER A 82 -16.38 6.51 0.85
C SER A 82 -14.97 6.70 1.38
N PHE A 83 -13.98 6.67 0.48
CA PHE A 83 -12.56 6.71 0.81
C PHE A 83 -11.84 7.76 0.01
N ILE A 84 -10.84 8.39 0.62
CA ILE A 84 -9.83 9.21 -0.05
C ILE A 84 -8.47 8.59 0.26
N ILE A 85 -7.73 8.26 -0.77
CA ILE A 85 -6.36 7.77 -0.68
C ILE A 85 -5.43 8.94 -0.96
N ALA A 86 -4.47 9.18 -0.07
CA ALA A 86 -3.30 10.01 -0.35
C ALA A 86 -2.15 9.07 -0.75
N ASP A 87 -1.84 9.03 -2.04
CA ASP A 87 -0.69 8.30 -2.56
C ASP A 87 0.56 9.11 -2.28
N CYS A 88 1.41 8.61 -1.37
CA CYS A 88 2.59 9.31 -0.90
C CYS A 88 3.86 8.75 -1.56
N PRO A 89 4.81 9.63 -1.95
CA PRO A 89 6.09 9.21 -2.50
C PRO A 89 6.88 8.37 -1.50
N GLY A 90 7.53 7.31 -2.00
CA GLY A 90 8.37 6.42 -1.19
C GLY A 90 9.85 6.84 -1.13
N HIS A 91 10.29 7.70 -2.05
CA HIS A 91 11.69 8.09 -2.16
C HIS A 91 12.07 9.12 -1.10
N ILE A 92 13.28 8.97 -0.54
CA ILE A 92 13.78 9.80 0.57
C ILE A 92 13.80 11.30 0.24
N GLN A 93 14.08 11.64 -1.03
CA GLN A 93 14.13 13.03 -1.51
C GLN A 93 12.76 13.72 -1.46
N TYR A 94 11.67 12.95 -1.51
CA TYR A 94 10.30 13.46 -1.52
C TYR A 94 9.59 13.30 -0.17
N THR A 95 10.34 13.07 0.92
CA THR A 95 9.78 12.95 2.28
C THR A 95 8.90 14.13 2.66
N ARG A 96 9.22 15.36 2.19
CA ARG A 96 8.40 16.54 2.44
C ARG A 96 6.99 16.41 1.84
N ASN A 97 6.89 15.88 0.61
CA ASN A 97 5.62 15.64 -0.04
C ASN A 97 4.83 14.53 0.68
N MET A 98 5.53 13.47 1.14
CA MET A 98 4.91 12.43 1.96
C MET A 98 4.30 13.01 3.25
N ILE A 99 5.00 13.90 3.95
CA ILE A 99 4.49 14.59 5.15
C ILE A 99 3.22 15.37 4.80
N THR A 100 3.20 16.09 3.68
CA THR A 100 2.03 16.84 3.23
C THR A 100 0.84 15.92 2.99
N GLY A 101 1.02 14.77 2.32
CA GLY A 101 -0.04 13.80 2.07
C GLY A 101 -0.57 13.15 3.34
N ALA A 102 0.32 12.85 4.29
CA ALA A 102 -0.02 12.18 5.54
C ALA A 102 -0.57 13.13 6.62
N SER A 103 -0.47 14.45 6.47
CA SER A 103 -0.82 15.42 7.53
C SER A 103 -2.32 15.54 7.82
N ASN A 104 -3.19 15.06 6.94
CA ASN A 104 -4.64 15.21 7.09
C ASN A 104 -5.38 13.91 6.75
N VAL A 105 -4.93 12.81 7.33
CA VAL A 105 -5.53 11.49 7.17
C VAL A 105 -5.94 10.89 8.50
N ASP A 106 -6.92 10.01 8.45
CA ASP A 106 -7.46 9.30 9.61
C ASP A 106 -6.67 8.01 9.88
N LEU A 107 -5.95 7.51 8.86
CA LEU A 107 -5.25 6.23 8.87
C LEU A 107 -4.01 6.31 7.96
N ALA A 108 -2.92 5.67 8.33
CA ALA A 108 -1.80 5.42 7.44
C ALA A 108 -1.58 3.91 7.27
N ILE A 109 -1.39 3.48 6.02
CA ILE A 109 -1.00 2.12 5.67
C ILE A 109 0.49 2.13 5.34
N VAL A 110 1.28 1.49 6.16
CA VAL A 110 2.73 1.31 5.93
C VAL A 110 2.95 -0.04 5.25
N LEU A 111 3.46 -0.01 4.03
CA LEU A 111 3.83 -1.22 3.32
C LEU A 111 5.27 -1.62 3.62
N ILE A 112 5.49 -2.92 3.73
CA ILE A 112 6.80 -3.54 3.96
C ILE A 112 6.93 -4.69 2.96
N ASP A 113 7.98 -4.69 2.15
CA ASP A 113 8.30 -5.83 1.27
C ASP A 113 8.81 -7.00 2.12
N ALA A 114 8.17 -8.17 2.00
CA ALA A 114 8.53 -9.37 2.77
C ALA A 114 9.98 -9.83 2.57
N ARG A 115 10.59 -9.52 1.42
CA ARG A 115 11.98 -9.88 1.11
C ARG A 115 12.98 -9.06 1.90
N THR A 116 12.68 -7.77 2.13
CA THR A 116 13.61 -6.82 2.75
C THR A 116 13.34 -6.59 4.24
N GLY A 117 12.09 -6.81 4.70
CA GLY A 117 11.68 -6.58 6.08
C GLY A 117 11.66 -5.10 6.48
N VAL A 118 11.84 -4.84 7.78
CA VAL A 118 11.78 -3.48 8.36
C VAL A 118 13.08 -2.72 8.13
N ILE A 119 13.17 -2.02 7.01
CA ILE A 119 14.33 -1.21 6.64
C ILE A 119 14.30 0.19 7.30
N GLU A 120 15.40 0.93 7.19
CA GLU A 120 15.50 2.28 7.77
C GLU A 120 14.41 3.23 7.25
N GLN A 121 14.07 3.13 5.97
CA GLN A 121 13.03 3.96 5.37
C GLN A 121 11.64 3.66 5.95
N THR A 122 11.33 2.39 6.21
CA THR A 122 10.09 1.98 6.90
C THR A 122 10.00 2.62 8.27
N ARG A 123 11.10 2.56 9.04
CA ARG A 123 11.18 3.17 10.38
C ARG A 123 11.01 4.67 10.33
N ARG A 124 11.66 5.34 9.38
CA ARG A 124 11.57 6.79 9.17
C ARG A 124 10.15 7.23 8.84
N HIS A 125 9.50 6.55 7.89
CA HIS A 125 8.14 6.87 7.50
C HIS A 125 7.15 6.65 8.64
N SER A 126 7.27 5.55 9.38
CA SER A 126 6.42 5.26 10.54
C SER A 126 6.59 6.30 11.66
N LEU A 127 7.83 6.72 11.93
CA LEU A 127 8.11 7.80 12.87
C LEU A 127 7.46 9.12 12.45
N LEU A 128 7.59 9.50 11.18
CA LEU A 128 7.00 10.74 10.66
C LEU A 128 5.48 10.73 10.75
N VAL A 129 4.83 9.61 10.39
CA VAL A 129 3.37 9.43 10.52
C VAL A 129 2.93 9.56 11.98
N SER A 130 3.71 9.00 12.91
CA SER A 130 3.46 9.15 14.35
C SER A 130 3.58 10.60 14.82
N LEU A 131 4.67 11.29 14.42
CA LEU A 131 4.88 12.71 14.76
C LEU A 131 3.80 13.63 14.18
N LEU A 132 3.17 13.26 13.07
CA LEU A 132 2.02 13.96 12.50
C LEU A 132 0.72 13.71 13.29
N GLY A 133 0.74 12.81 14.28
CA GLY A 133 -0.43 12.49 15.09
C GLY A 133 -1.51 11.73 14.34
N VAL A 134 -1.16 10.97 13.29
CA VAL A 134 -2.13 10.13 12.58
C VAL A 134 -2.66 9.06 13.55
N PRO A 135 -3.97 9.01 13.81
CA PRO A 135 -4.53 8.23 14.93
C PRO A 135 -4.45 6.72 14.72
N HIS A 136 -4.38 6.26 13.46
CA HIS A 136 -4.38 4.83 13.17
C HIS A 136 -3.24 4.48 12.21
N LEU A 137 -2.52 3.40 12.52
CA LEU A 137 -1.46 2.86 11.69
C LEU A 137 -1.74 1.38 11.38
N VAL A 138 -1.72 1.04 10.10
CA VAL A 138 -1.86 -0.33 9.62
C VAL A 138 -0.56 -0.73 8.94
N ILE A 139 0.00 -1.88 9.35
CA ILE A 139 1.19 -2.45 8.71
C ILE A 139 0.76 -3.55 7.75
N CYS A 140 1.19 -3.42 6.51
CA CYS A 140 0.90 -4.37 5.44
C CYS A 140 2.21 -5.01 4.96
N VAL A 141 2.41 -6.28 5.27
CA VAL A 141 3.53 -7.06 4.73
C VAL A 141 3.13 -7.53 3.34
N ASN A 142 3.80 -6.97 2.33
CA ASN A 142 3.49 -7.19 0.92
C ASN A 142 4.51 -8.16 0.28
N LYS A 143 4.16 -8.70 -0.89
CA LYS A 143 4.98 -9.63 -1.69
C LYS A 143 5.33 -10.92 -0.95
N MET A 144 4.39 -11.42 -0.15
CA MET A 144 4.54 -12.70 0.56
C MET A 144 4.64 -13.90 -0.39
N ASP A 145 4.11 -13.77 -1.60
CA ASP A 145 4.27 -14.73 -2.70
C ASP A 145 5.74 -14.98 -3.05
N LEU A 146 6.56 -13.94 -3.02
CA LEU A 146 7.99 -14.02 -3.36
C LEU A 146 8.85 -14.70 -2.27
N VAL A 147 8.27 -14.91 -1.09
CA VAL A 147 8.89 -15.67 0.02
C VAL A 147 8.12 -16.94 0.35
N GLY A 148 7.28 -17.41 -0.60
CA GLY A 148 6.52 -18.65 -0.47
C GLY A 148 5.45 -18.64 0.63
N TYR A 149 4.94 -17.46 0.99
CA TYR A 149 4.01 -17.25 2.11
C TYR A 149 4.51 -17.81 3.44
N ASP A 150 5.83 -17.77 3.66
CA ASP A 150 6.45 -18.29 4.88
C ASP A 150 6.01 -17.51 6.13
N GLN A 151 5.32 -18.19 7.03
CA GLN A 151 4.84 -17.61 8.29
C GLN A 151 5.98 -17.11 9.16
N ALA A 152 7.15 -17.75 9.16
CA ALA A 152 8.30 -17.30 9.94
C ALA A 152 8.84 -15.95 9.46
N VAL A 153 8.79 -15.67 8.15
CA VAL A 153 9.15 -14.36 7.58
C VAL A 153 8.17 -13.30 8.07
N PHE A 154 6.88 -13.57 8.03
CA PHE A 154 5.85 -12.64 8.51
C PHE A 154 6.02 -12.36 10.01
N ASP A 155 6.17 -13.39 10.84
CA ASP A 155 6.31 -13.25 12.29
C ASP A 155 7.57 -12.48 12.68
N ARG A 156 8.68 -12.67 11.96
CA ARG A 156 9.91 -11.91 12.14
C ARG A 156 9.68 -10.41 11.85
N ILE A 157 9.08 -10.08 10.70
CA ILE A 157 8.81 -8.69 10.32
C ILE A 157 7.87 -8.03 11.34
N ARG A 158 6.84 -8.76 11.78
CA ARG A 158 5.93 -8.30 12.82
C ARG A 158 6.68 -7.98 14.11
N GLN A 159 7.50 -8.89 14.59
CA GLN A 159 8.28 -8.70 15.82
C GLN A 159 9.24 -7.52 15.71
N GLU A 160 10.00 -7.41 14.60
CA GLU A 160 10.91 -6.29 14.37
C GLU A 160 10.18 -4.94 14.38
N PHE A 161 8.98 -4.89 13.78
CA PHE A 161 8.18 -3.68 13.77
C PHE A 161 7.60 -3.37 15.16
N GLU A 162 7.11 -4.37 15.89
CA GLU A 162 6.60 -4.24 17.26
C GLU A 162 7.68 -3.70 18.22
N GLU A 163 8.89 -4.23 18.14
CA GLU A 163 10.05 -3.74 18.92
C GLU A 163 10.38 -2.28 18.57
N PHE A 164 10.31 -1.91 17.31
CA PHE A 164 10.50 -0.52 16.90
C PHE A 164 9.38 0.39 17.41
N ALA A 165 8.12 -0.01 17.24
CA ALA A 165 6.92 0.74 17.60
C ALA A 165 6.83 0.95 19.12
N SER A 166 7.26 -0.03 19.92
CA SER A 166 7.29 0.09 21.39
C SER A 166 8.19 1.22 21.90
N ARG A 167 9.25 1.56 21.15
CA ARG A 167 10.17 2.65 21.47
C ARG A 167 9.62 4.04 21.14
N LEU A 168 8.57 4.10 20.31
CA LEU A 168 7.98 5.35 19.82
C LEU A 168 6.65 5.71 20.49
N ASP A 169 6.26 4.99 21.54
CA ASP A 169 4.96 5.14 22.22
C ASP A 169 3.74 4.99 21.28
N LEU A 170 3.93 4.21 20.19
CA LEU A 170 2.93 3.89 19.18
C LEU A 170 1.95 2.80 19.63
N GLN A 171 1.68 2.68 20.93
CA GLN A 171 0.91 1.55 21.49
C GLN A 171 -0.52 1.44 20.92
N ASP A 172 -1.13 2.54 20.50
CA ASP A 172 -2.45 2.51 19.85
C ASP A 172 -2.41 1.98 18.41
N ALA A 173 -1.29 2.14 17.71
CA ALA A 173 -1.09 1.57 16.36
C ALA A 173 -0.98 0.04 16.36
N MET A 174 -0.47 -0.55 17.44
CA MET A 174 -0.25 -1.99 17.55
C MET A 174 -1.55 -2.82 17.63
N ARG A 175 -2.67 -2.25 18.05
CA ARG A 175 -3.96 -2.96 18.09
C ARG A 175 -4.47 -3.35 16.71
N THR A 176 -4.03 -2.68 15.66
CA THR A 176 -4.46 -2.93 14.29
C THR A 176 -3.60 -3.98 13.57
N LEU A 177 -2.38 -4.23 14.03
CA LEU A 177 -1.48 -5.28 13.50
C LEU A 177 -2.06 -6.71 13.65
N GLN A 178 -2.82 -6.97 14.69
CA GLN A 178 -3.39 -8.31 14.96
C GLN A 178 -4.52 -8.70 13.99
N THR A 179 -5.15 -7.73 13.33
CA THR A 179 -6.34 -7.96 12.50
C THR A 179 -6.01 -8.24 11.02
N LEU A 180 -4.81 -7.90 10.54
CA LEU A 180 -4.45 -8.03 9.13
C LEU A 180 -3.75 -9.36 8.78
N GLY A 181 -3.18 -10.07 9.75
CA GLY A 181 -2.62 -11.40 9.53
C GLY A 181 -3.67 -12.45 9.10
N GLU A 182 -4.93 -12.26 9.46
CA GLU A 182 -6.04 -13.11 9.03
C GLU A 182 -6.69 -12.64 7.71
N CYS A 183 -6.47 -11.40 7.30
CA CYS A 183 -7.11 -10.81 6.13
C CYS A 183 -6.37 -11.09 4.80
N ASP A 184 -5.12 -11.56 4.86
CA ASP A 184 -4.25 -11.72 3.69
C ASP A 184 -4.70 -12.85 2.75
N GLN A 185 -5.40 -13.86 3.25
CA GLN A 185 -5.97 -14.92 2.41
C GLN A 185 -7.25 -14.49 1.67
N THR A 186 -7.93 -13.44 2.14
CA THR A 186 -9.23 -13.01 1.57
C THR A 186 -9.08 -11.83 0.59
N LEU A 187 -8.05 -10.99 0.74
CA LEU A 187 -7.82 -9.84 -0.12
C LEU A 187 -7.07 -10.18 -1.41
N LEU A 188 -6.27 -11.22 -1.44
CA LEU A 188 -5.49 -11.64 -2.60
C LEU A 188 -6.14 -12.76 -3.44
N GLY A 189 -7.41 -13.05 -3.22
CA GLY A 189 -8.34 -13.83 -4.05
C GLY A 189 -7.79 -14.65 -5.23
N HIS A 190 -6.69 -15.36 -5.09
CA HIS A 190 -6.33 -16.43 -5.99
C HIS A 190 -7.11 -17.70 -5.62
N ARG A 191 -8.34 -17.79 -6.15
CA ARG A 191 -8.96 -19.10 -6.36
C ARG A 191 -8.07 -19.89 -7.32
N GLN A 192 -7.15 -20.66 -6.80
CA GLN A 192 -6.68 -21.83 -7.52
C GLN A 192 -7.88 -22.78 -7.68
N ARG A 193 -8.41 -22.85 -8.88
CA ARG A 193 -9.26 -23.97 -9.26
C ARG A 193 -8.36 -25.20 -9.30
N GLY A 194 -8.43 -26.02 -8.27
CA GLY A 194 -7.86 -27.36 -8.30
C GLY A 194 -8.50 -28.15 -9.44
N PRO A 195 -7.75 -29.11 -10.02
CA PRO A 195 -8.29 -29.94 -11.08
C PRO A 195 -9.41 -30.83 -10.51
N SER A 196 -10.56 -30.75 -11.16
CA SER A 196 -11.67 -31.72 -10.94
C SER A 196 -11.21 -33.11 -11.36
N CYS A 197 -11.23 -34.05 -10.44
CA CYS A 197 -11.43 -35.46 -10.76
C CYS A 197 -12.89 -35.73 -11.05
#